data_836ea842a3b85ccd1643e52e52ea4506
#
_entry.id   836ea842a3b85ccd1643e52e52ea4506
#
_cell.length_a   1.000
_cell.length_b   1.000
_cell.length_c   1.000
_cell.angle_alpha   90.00
_cell.angle_beta   90.00
_cell.angle_gamma   90.00
#
_symmetry.space_group_name_H-M   'P 1'
#
loop_
_entity.id
_entity.type
_entity.pdbx_description
1 polymer ?
#
loop_
_entity_poly.entity_id
_entity_poly.type
_entity_poly.pdbx_seq_one_letter_code
_entity_poly.pdbx_strand_id
1 'polypeptide(L)'
;LELEDILRDQWRLMNDGLALIREPEVAMDSKLAHVDLIIGEWGNWHKTAFFARPALKQQVTMRDAITTALTLDLLQRNCDKVTMACNAQTINVLNSLILTEGDRTILTPNYDVFMMYKMHRGMTALDVARNDSEDSAVYTFASRNEDGTQLLINLTNAHMNDGAEVRLHL
;
A
#
# COMPACT_ATOMS: atom_id res chain seq x y z
N LEU A 1 11.48 1.52 -3.52
CA LEU A 1 12.60 2.02 -2.71
C LEU A 1 12.40 3.48 -2.33
N GLU A 2 12.29 4.41 -3.29
CA GLU A 2 12.17 5.85 -3.02
C GLU A 2 10.99 6.20 -2.08
N LEU A 3 9.80 5.64 -2.30
CA LEU A 3 8.65 5.90 -1.44
C LEU A 3 8.85 5.34 -0.03
N GLU A 4 9.47 4.18 0.10
CA GLU A 4 9.76 3.55 1.40
C GLU A 4 10.79 4.38 2.20
N ASP A 5 11.81 4.89 1.54
CA ASP A 5 12.78 5.81 2.14
C ASP A 5 12.12 7.11 2.59
N ILE A 6 11.25 7.69 1.78
CA ILE A 6 10.48 8.89 2.13
C ILE A 6 9.60 8.64 3.36
N LEU A 7 8.87 7.53 3.43
CA LEU A 7 8.03 7.21 4.58
C LEU A 7 8.86 7.08 5.86
N ARG A 8 9.98 6.36 5.79
CA ARG A 8 10.88 6.17 6.92
C ARG A 8 11.46 7.50 7.41
N ASP A 9 11.93 8.33 6.51
CA ASP A 9 12.57 9.61 6.83
C ASP A 9 11.55 10.60 7.40
N GLN A 10 10.34 10.68 6.86
CA GLN A 10 9.28 11.54 7.41
C GLN A 10 8.86 11.09 8.80
N TRP A 11 8.66 9.78 8.99
CA TRP A 11 8.32 9.25 10.32
C TRP A 11 9.40 9.54 11.35
N ARG A 12 10.68 9.35 10.99
CA ARG A 12 11.83 9.64 11.84
C ARG A 12 11.91 11.12 12.21
N LEU A 13 11.89 12.01 11.22
CA LEU A 13 11.97 13.46 11.46
C LEU A 13 10.86 13.95 12.40
N MET A 14 9.66 13.44 12.23
CA MET A 14 8.51 13.80 13.04
C MET A 14 8.69 13.33 14.50
N ASN A 15 9.14 12.11 14.71
CA ASN A 15 9.33 11.56 16.04
C ASN A 15 10.57 12.14 16.74
N ASP A 16 11.66 12.40 16.03
CA ASP A 16 12.84 13.11 16.55
C ASP A 16 12.45 14.55 16.99
N GLY A 17 11.65 15.25 16.18
CA GLY A 17 11.14 16.59 16.54
C GLY A 17 10.24 16.57 17.77
N LEU A 18 9.37 15.57 17.89
CA LEU A 18 8.51 15.40 19.07
C LEU A 18 9.31 15.09 20.33
N ALA A 19 10.38 14.31 20.24
CA ALA A 19 11.24 13.99 21.38
C ALA A 19 11.89 15.25 21.99
N LEU A 20 12.12 16.29 21.21
CA LEU A 20 12.70 17.55 21.67
C LEU A 20 11.73 18.43 22.46
N ILE A 21 10.43 18.29 22.27
CA ILE A 21 9.39 19.16 22.88
C ILE A 21 8.56 18.44 23.94
N ARG A 22 8.72 17.14 24.10
CA ARG A 22 7.97 16.36 25.09
C ARG A 22 8.51 16.63 26.51
N GLU A 23 7.60 16.90 27.42
CA GLU A 23 7.92 16.88 28.84
C GLU A 23 8.37 15.45 29.27
N PRO A 24 9.33 15.33 30.18
CA PRO A 24 9.86 14.02 30.61
C PRO A 24 8.78 13.04 31.09
N GLU A 25 7.72 13.54 31.70
CA GLU A 25 6.59 12.73 32.22
C GLU A 25 5.77 12.13 31.05
N VAL A 26 5.61 12.85 29.95
CA VAL A 26 4.90 12.37 28.75
C VAL A 26 5.74 11.34 28.00
N ALA A 27 7.05 11.48 28.03
CA ALA A 27 7.96 10.52 27.37
C ALA A 27 7.97 9.13 28.04
N MET A 28 7.51 9.03 29.30
CA MET A 28 7.41 7.75 30.01
C MET A 28 6.11 6.99 29.72
N ASP A 29 5.08 7.65 29.15
CA ASP A 29 3.87 6.95 28.72
C ASP A 29 4.13 6.26 27.37
N SER A 30 4.18 4.92 27.38
CA SER A 30 4.43 4.11 26.19
C SER A 30 3.41 4.32 25.06
N LYS A 31 2.18 4.75 25.39
CA LYS A 31 1.13 5.07 24.41
C LYS A 31 1.38 6.37 23.65
N LEU A 32 2.24 7.23 24.18
CA LEU A 32 2.64 8.49 23.55
C LEU A 32 4.09 8.46 23.07
N ALA A 33 4.69 7.27 22.99
CA ALA A 33 6.11 7.10 22.67
C ALA A 33 6.45 7.56 21.23
N HIS A 34 5.51 7.43 20.29
CA HIS A 34 5.71 7.86 18.90
C HIS A 34 4.41 8.36 18.27
N VAL A 35 4.52 8.97 17.10
CA VAL A 35 3.39 9.43 16.28
C VAL A 35 3.45 8.72 14.94
N ASP A 36 2.32 8.19 14.50
CA ASP A 36 2.18 7.49 13.25
C ASP A 36 1.87 8.44 12.08
N LEU A 37 2.15 7.97 10.88
CA LEU A 37 1.81 8.65 9.64
C LEU A 37 0.39 8.32 9.21
N ILE A 38 -0.32 9.34 8.76
CA ILE A 38 -1.56 9.22 8.01
C ILE A 38 -1.30 9.72 6.59
N ILE A 39 -1.47 8.86 5.60
CA ILE A 39 -1.37 9.20 4.19
C ILE A 39 -2.78 9.56 3.70
N GLY A 40 -3.07 10.86 3.62
CA GLY A 40 -4.39 11.39 3.30
C GLY A 40 -4.87 11.01 1.90
N GLU A 41 -3.93 10.94 0.93
CA GLU A 41 -4.23 10.50 -0.44
C GLU A 41 -3.02 9.75 -1.03
N TRP A 42 -3.30 8.66 -1.75
CA TRP A 42 -2.34 7.98 -2.59
C TRP A 42 -3.03 7.36 -3.82
N GLY A 43 -2.29 7.09 -4.86
CA GLY A 43 -2.77 6.44 -6.08
C GLY A 43 -2.05 6.91 -7.33
N ASN A 44 -2.32 6.24 -8.45
CA ASN A 44 -1.75 6.58 -9.74
C ASN A 44 -2.40 7.83 -10.32
N TRP A 45 -1.56 8.75 -10.80
CA TRP A 45 -2.02 9.93 -11.49
C TRP A 45 -1.26 10.09 -12.81
N HIS A 46 -1.93 9.77 -13.91
CA HIS A 46 -1.34 9.87 -15.23
C HIS A 46 -1.52 11.25 -15.83
N LYS A 47 -0.54 11.70 -16.62
CA LYS A 47 -0.56 13.02 -17.28
C LYS A 47 -1.84 13.29 -18.06
N THR A 48 -2.44 12.28 -18.68
CA THR A 48 -3.68 12.39 -19.42
C THR A 48 -4.88 12.83 -18.57
N ALA A 49 -4.88 12.52 -17.30
CA ALA A 49 -5.97 12.90 -16.38
C ALA A 49 -6.07 14.41 -16.14
N PHE A 50 -4.97 15.16 -16.27
CA PHE A 50 -4.97 16.62 -16.16
C PHE A 50 -5.80 17.29 -17.25
N PHE A 51 -5.87 16.70 -18.44
CA PHE A 51 -6.56 17.24 -19.60
C PHE A 51 -7.90 16.56 -19.85
N ALA A 52 -8.27 15.58 -19.05
CA ALA A 52 -9.52 14.86 -19.20
C ALA A 52 -10.76 15.74 -18.97
N ARG A 53 -11.88 15.35 -19.57
CA ARG A 53 -13.20 15.95 -19.33
C ARG A 53 -14.19 14.83 -19.05
N PRO A 54 -14.84 14.80 -17.87
CA PRO A 54 -14.61 15.68 -16.72
C PRO A 54 -13.17 15.58 -16.21
N ALA A 55 -12.73 16.59 -15.46
CA ALA A 55 -11.37 16.67 -14.92
C ALA A 55 -11.06 15.44 -14.05
N LEU A 56 -9.78 15.03 -14.08
CA LEU A 56 -9.26 13.89 -13.31
C LEU A 56 -9.87 12.54 -13.68
N LYS A 57 -10.61 12.44 -14.80
CA LYS A 57 -11.07 11.16 -15.33
C LYS A 57 -9.87 10.37 -15.87
N GLN A 58 -9.72 9.16 -15.40
CA GLN A 58 -8.61 8.28 -15.75
C GLN A 58 -9.12 6.87 -16.07
N GLN A 59 -8.57 6.27 -17.11
CA GLN A 59 -8.81 4.87 -17.38
C GLN A 59 -7.94 4.01 -16.46
N VAL A 60 -8.58 3.21 -15.62
CA VAL A 60 -7.92 2.24 -14.74
C VAL A 60 -7.70 0.94 -15.50
N THR A 61 -6.47 0.45 -15.49
CA THR A 61 -6.02 -0.74 -16.25
C THR A 61 -5.23 -1.69 -15.34
N MET A 62 -4.74 -2.80 -15.90
CA MET A 62 -3.87 -3.74 -15.17
C MET A 62 -2.59 -3.07 -14.64
N ARG A 63 -2.03 -2.08 -15.36
CA ARG A 63 -0.91 -1.27 -14.87
C ARG A 63 -1.24 -0.63 -13.52
N ASP A 64 -2.44 -0.07 -13.39
CA ASP A 64 -2.88 0.59 -12.14
C ASP A 64 -3.10 -0.44 -11.03
N ALA A 65 -3.62 -1.62 -11.38
CA ALA A 65 -3.79 -2.73 -10.43
C ALA A 65 -2.43 -3.20 -9.86
N ILE A 66 -1.44 -3.42 -10.72
CA ILE A 66 -0.09 -3.82 -10.29
C ILE A 66 0.53 -2.74 -9.39
N THR A 67 0.45 -1.47 -9.79
CA THR A 67 0.99 -0.37 -8.97
C THR A 67 0.23 -0.25 -7.64
N THR A 68 -1.08 -0.45 -7.63
CA THR A 68 -1.91 -0.46 -6.42
C THR A 68 -1.49 -1.61 -5.49
N ALA A 69 -1.27 -2.81 -6.02
CA ALA A 69 -0.80 -3.96 -5.24
C ALA A 69 0.57 -3.68 -4.60
N LEU A 70 1.53 -3.18 -5.38
CA LEU A 70 2.86 -2.83 -4.88
C LEU A 70 2.81 -1.73 -3.80
N THR A 71 1.93 -0.75 -3.96
CA THR A 71 1.75 0.31 -2.97
C THR A 71 1.14 -0.25 -1.68
N LEU A 72 0.15 -1.12 -1.77
CA LEU A 72 -0.45 -1.77 -0.59
C LEU A 72 0.55 -2.67 0.13
N ASP A 73 1.36 -3.45 -0.59
CA ASP A 73 2.45 -4.24 0.00
C ASP A 73 3.42 -3.37 0.79
N LEU A 74 3.81 -2.21 0.22
CA LEU A 74 4.70 -1.26 0.87
C LEU A 74 4.08 -0.67 2.12
N LEU A 75 2.82 -0.24 2.05
CA LEU A 75 2.10 0.34 3.20
C LEU A 75 1.93 -0.68 4.32
N GLN A 76 1.59 -1.93 3.98
CA GLN A 76 1.43 -3.01 4.94
C GLN A 76 2.75 -3.43 5.59
N ARG A 77 3.87 -3.44 4.85
CA ARG A 77 5.20 -3.66 5.45
C ARG A 77 5.61 -2.56 6.44
N ASN A 78 5.08 -1.36 6.28
CA ASN A 78 5.35 -0.22 7.16
C ASN A 78 4.19 0.08 8.12
N CYS A 79 3.39 -0.93 8.48
CA CYS A 79 2.24 -0.77 9.37
C CYS A 79 2.63 -0.37 10.81
N ASP A 80 3.90 -0.48 11.17
CA ASP A 80 4.50 0.05 12.40
C ASP A 80 4.67 1.58 12.38
N LYS A 81 4.55 2.22 11.21
CA LYS A 81 4.72 3.66 11.00
C LYS A 81 3.49 4.31 10.38
N VAL A 82 2.74 3.57 9.57
CA VAL A 82 1.58 4.06 8.82
C VAL A 82 0.30 3.47 9.38
N THR A 83 -0.50 4.28 10.08
CA THR A 83 -1.76 3.83 10.68
C THR A 83 -2.92 3.85 9.69
N MET A 84 -2.91 4.78 8.74
CA MET A 84 -3.97 4.93 7.75
C MET A 84 -3.43 5.44 6.42
N ALA A 85 -3.99 4.90 5.33
CA ALA A 85 -3.69 5.36 3.98
C ALA A 85 -4.95 5.32 3.11
N CYS A 86 -5.30 6.45 2.49
CA CYS A 86 -6.53 6.63 1.75
C CYS A 86 -6.28 6.62 0.24
N ASN A 87 -6.92 5.69 -0.48
CA ASN A 87 -6.86 5.67 -1.93
C ASN A 87 -7.57 6.88 -2.55
N ALA A 88 -6.97 7.53 -3.49
CA ALA A 88 -7.52 8.66 -4.22
C ALA A 88 -7.90 8.27 -5.65
N GLN A 89 -9.22 8.06 -5.91
CA GLN A 89 -10.35 8.08 -4.96
C GLN A 89 -11.22 6.84 -5.17
N THR A 90 -12.29 6.68 -4.41
CA THR A 90 -13.10 5.47 -4.53
C THR A 90 -13.90 5.41 -5.83
N ILE A 91 -14.49 6.53 -6.28
CA ILE A 91 -15.42 6.56 -7.42
C ILE A 91 -15.01 7.63 -8.44
N ASN A 92 -14.96 7.25 -9.71
CA ASN A 92 -14.86 8.10 -10.90
C ASN A 92 -13.61 8.99 -11.05
N VAL A 93 -12.75 9.09 -10.05
CA VAL A 93 -11.62 10.00 -10.03
C VAL A 93 -10.31 9.26 -9.88
N LEU A 94 -9.34 9.54 -10.75
CA LEU A 94 -7.97 9.02 -10.71
C LEU A 94 -7.89 7.49 -10.55
N ASN A 95 -7.38 7.01 -9.43
CA ASN A 95 -7.14 5.60 -9.14
C ASN A 95 -8.41 4.85 -8.67
N SER A 96 -9.55 5.12 -9.32
CA SER A 96 -10.86 4.67 -8.87
C SER A 96 -10.98 3.16 -8.70
N LEU A 97 -11.73 2.76 -7.68
CA LEU A 97 -12.17 1.38 -7.49
C LEU A 97 -13.45 1.10 -8.29
N ILE A 98 -14.30 2.10 -8.44
CA ILE A 98 -15.61 1.99 -9.07
C ILE A 98 -15.76 3.11 -10.09
N LEU A 99 -16.25 2.78 -11.26
CA LEU A 99 -16.66 3.74 -12.27
C LEU A 99 -18.20 3.68 -12.42
N THR A 100 -18.84 4.85 -12.46
CA THR A 100 -20.28 4.97 -12.69
C THR A 100 -20.57 5.97 -13.78
N GLU A 101 -21.57 5.68 -14.63
CA GLU A 101 -22.09 6.58 -15.63
C GLU A 101 -23.57 6.28 -15.85
N GLY A 102 -24.44 7.21 -15.44
CA GLY A 102 -25.88 7.00 -15.41
C GLY A 102 -26.26 5.83 -14.48
N ASP A 103 -26.91 4.83 -15.03
CA ASP A 103 -27.33 3.59 -14.35
C ASP A 103 -26.29 2.47 -14.40
N ARG A 104 -25.14 2.71 -15.02
CA ARG A 104 -24.07 1.72 -15.17
C ARG A 104 -23.02 1.85 -14.08
N THR A 105 -22.57 0.70 -13.59
CA THR A 105 -21.49 0.61 -12.61
C THR A 105 -20.49 -0.46 -13.07
N ILE A 106 -19.21 -0.12 -13.03
CA ILE A 106 -18.12 -1.02 -13.38
C ILE A 106 -17.13 -1.05 -12.22
N LEU A 107 -16.77 -2.24 -11.79
CA LEU A 107 -15.65 -2.47 -10.86
C LEU A 107 -14.35 -2.46 -11.69
N THR A 108 -13.37 -1.73 -11.21
CA THR A 108 -12.07 -1.62 -11.89
C THR A 108 -11.12 -2.72 -11.41
N PRO A 109 -10.01 -3.00 -12.12
CA PRO A 109 -8.97 -3.91 -11.61
C PRO A 109 -8.44 -3.52 -10.23
N ASN A 110 -8.44 -2.24 -9.86
CA ASN A 110 -8.06 -1.80 -8.52
C ASN A 110 -9.02 -2.31 -7.44
N TYR A 111 -10.32 -2.40 -7.76
CA TYR A 111 -11.29 -3.00 -6.84
C TYR A 111 -10.93 -4.44 -6.50
N ASP A 112 -10.56 -5.23 -7.50
CA ASP A 112 -10.18 -6.63 -7.29
C ASP A 112 -8.93 -6.74 -6.41
N VAL A 113 -7.93 -5.87 -6.61
CA VAL A 113 -6.75 -5.79 -5.74
C VAL A 113 -7.17 -5.51 -4.29
N PHE A 114 -8.01 -4.50 -4.04
CA PHE A 114 -8.48 -4.22 -2.68
C PHE A 114 -9.25 -5.40 -2.08
N MET A 115 -10.02 -6.14 -2.89
CA MET A 115 -10.72 -7.34 -2.43
C MET A 115 -9.78 -8.48 -2.04
N MET A 116 -8.64 -8.65 -2.73
CA MET A 116 -7.60 -9.59 -2.35
C MET A 116 -6.93 -9.15 -1.02
N TYR A 117 -6.58 -7.88 -0.93
CA TYR A 117 -5.82 -7.34 0.19
C TYR A 117 -6.62 -7.21 1.49
N LYS A 118 -7.95 -7.13 1.42
CA LYS A 118 -8.78 -7.05 2.63
C LYS A 118 -8.60 -8.25 3.58
N MET A 119 -8.12 -9.37 3.08
CA MET A 119 -7.88 -10.58 3.88
C MET A 119 -6.75 -10.41 4.89
N HIS A 120 -5.81 -9.48 4.64
CA HIS A 120 -4.72 -9.15 5.56
C HIS A 120 -5.16 -8.29 6.76
N ARG A 121 -6.40 -7.82 6.76
CA ARG A 121 -6.90 -6.95 7.83
C ARG A 121 -6.89 -7.66 9.17
N GLY A 122 -6.25 -7.04 10.17
CA GLY A 122 -6.12 -7.58 11.52
C GLY A 122 -5.08 -8.70 11.64
N MET A 123 -4.27 -8.93 10.60
CA MET A 123 -3.17 -9.87 10.63
C MET A 123 -1.85 -9.18 10.99
N THR A 124 -0.89 -9.95 11.47
CA THR A 124 0.48 -9.49 11.74
C THR A 124 1.30 -9.61 10.46
N ALA A 125 1.92 -8.51 10.02
CA ALA A 125 2.87 -8.52 8.92
C ALA A 125 4.10 -9.37 9.26
N LEU A 126 4.62 -10.09 8.27
CA LEU A 126 5.79 -10.94 8.40
C LEU A 126 6.92 -10.41 7.53
N ASP A 127 8.14 -10.53 8.05
CA ASP A 127 9.33 -10.32 7.25
C ASP A 127 9.50 -11.46 6.25
N VAL A 128 9.69 -11.11 4.99
CA VAL A 128 9.91 -12.06 3.90
C VAL A 128 11.33 -11.93 3.40
N ALA A 129 12.15 -12.95 3.70
CA ALA A 129 13.48 -13.04 3.11
C ALA A 129 13.38 -13.44 1.64
N ARG A 130 14.10 -12.73 0.77
CA ARG A 130 14.19 -13.01 -0.66
C ARG A 130 15.61 -13.47 -1.00
N ASN A 131 15.71 -14.48 -1.84
CA ASN A 131 16.98 -15.01 -2.37
C ASN A 131 17.06 -14.94 -3.90
N ASP A 132 16.22 -14.13 -4.52
CA ASP A 132 16.20 -13.88 -5.95
C ASP A 132 17.20 -12.76 -6.34
N SER A 133 17.39 -12.56 -7.65
CA SER A 133 18.21 -11.48 -8.18
C SER A 133 17.58 -10.10 -7.89
N GLU A 134 18.41 -9.07 -7.80
CA GLU A 134 17.95 -7.68 -7.66
C GLU A 134 17.04 -7.24 -8.82
N ASP A 135 17.19 -7.87 -9.99
CA ASP A 135 16.37 -7.60 -11.18
C ASP A 135 15.01 -8.34 -11.18
N SER A 136 14.70 -9.10 -10.15
CA SER A 136 13.41 -9.80 -10.06
C SER A 136 12.26 -8.81 -10.02
N ALA A 137 11.31 -8.97 -10.95
CA ALA A 137 10.08 -8.19 -11.00
C ALA A 137 8.93 -8.79 -10.16
N VAL A 138 9.20 -9.82 -9.37
CA VAL A 138 8.21 -10.41 -8.45
C VAL A 138 8.39 -9.80 -7.06
N TYR A 139 7.30 -9.28 -6.55
CA TYR A 139 7.23 -8.68 -5.21
C TYR A 139 6.35 -9.54 -4.31
N THR A 140 6.66 -9.56 -3.03
CA THR A 140 5.98 -10.40 -2.06
C THR A 140 5.62 -9.61 -0.80
N PHE A 141 4.48 -9.94 -0.22
CA PHE A 141 4.10 -9.55 1.13
C PHE A 141 3.45 -10.75 1.81
N ALA A 142 3.68 -10.94 3.09
CA ALA A 142 3.05 -11.99 3.86
C ALA A 142 2.52 -11.49 5.20
N SER A 143 1.45 -12.09 5.66
CA SER A 143 0.91 -11.86 7.00
C SER A 143 0.33 -13.13 7.60
N ARG A 144 0.21 -13.16 8.92
CA ARG A 144 -0.30 -14.29 9.69
C ARG A 144 -1.36 -13.81 10.67
N ASN A 145 -2.44 -14.58 10.85
CA ASN A 145 -3.40 -14.33 11.90
C ASN A 145 -2.79 -14.59 13.31
N GLU A 146 -3.46 -14.13 14.36
CA GLU A 146 -2.95 -14.14 15.72
C GLU A 146 -2.65 -15.57 16.23
N ASP A 147 -3.52 -16.52 15.93
CA ASP A 147 -3.36 -17.92 16.37
C ASP A 147 -2.42 -18.76 15.48
N GLY A 148 -1.90 -18.19 14.40
CA GLY A 148 -0.93 -18.82 13.51
C GLY A 148 -1.52 -19.90 12.59
N THR A 149 -2.85 -20.02 12.52
CA THR A 149 -3.52 -21.05 11.69
C THR A 149 -3.68 -20.63 10.23
N GLN A 150 -3.54 -19.35 9.93
CA GLN A 150 -3.64 -18.79 8.58
C GLN A 150 -2.41 -17.97 8.22
N LEU A 151 -1.86 -18.28 7.06
CA LEU A 151 -0.80 -17.50 6.41
C LEU A 151 -1.34 -17.01 5.07
N LEU A 152 -1.26 -15.70 4.85
CA LEU A 152 -1.58 -15.07 3.57
C LEU A 152 -0.30 -14.58 2.91
N ILE A 153 -0.15 -14.88 1.63
CA ILE A 153 1.02 -14.48 0.85
C ILE A 153 0.53 -13.82 -0.43
N ASN A 154 0.93 -12.58 -0.65
CA ASN A 154 0.74 -11.88 -1.91
C ASN A 154 1.98 -12.08 -2.79
N LEU A 155 1.74 -12.35 -4.06
CA LEU A 155 2.75 -12.40 -5.10
C LEU A 155 2.33 -11.46 -6.22
N THR A 156 3.12 -10.42 -6.46
CA THR A 156 2.86 -9.46 -7.54
C THR A 156 3.97 -9.56 -8.57
N ASN A 157 3.64 -10.05 -9.76
CA ASN A 157 4.56 -10.05 -10.89
C ASN A 157 4.40 -8.76 -11.69
N ALA A 158 5.39 -7.89 -11.65
CA ALA A 158 5.42 -6.64 -12.40
C ALA A 158 6.04 -6.79 -13.80
N HIS A 159 6.42 -7.99 -14.22
CA HIS A 159 6.87 -8.25 -15.59
C HIS A 159 5.71 -8.09 -16.56
N MET A 160 5.96 -7.40 -17.66
CA MET A 160 4.91 -7.09 -18.64
C MET A 160 4.47 -8.33 -19.47
N ASN A 161 5.42 -9.19 -19.80
CA ASN A 161 5.20 -10.29 -20.76
C ASN A 161 5.58 -11.67 -20.22
N ASP A 162 6.37 -11.74 -19.15
CA ASP A 162 6.96 -12.98 -18.69
C ASP A 162 6.32 -13.46 -17.38
N GLY A 163 6.08 -14.76 -17.30
CA GLY A 163 5.73 -15.44 -16.06
C GLY A 163 6.97 -15.64 -15.17
N ALA A 164 6.74 -15.85 -13.87
CA ALA A 164 7.78 -16.18 -12.93
C ALA A 164 7.45 -17.45 -12.16
N GLU A 165 8.44 -18.30 -11.93
CA GLU A 165 8.34 -19.43 -11.00
C GLU A 165 8.79 -18.97 -9.62
N VAL A 166 7.96 -19.20 -8.60
CA VAL A 166 8.23 -18.83 -7.23
C VAL A 166 8.23 -20.08 -6.36
N ARG A 167 9.28 -20.27 -5.56
CA ARG A 167 9.34 -21.29 -4.52
C ARG A 167 9.19 -20.65 -3.17
N LEU A 168 8.24 -21.14 -2.40
CA LEU A 168 8.00 -20.70 -1.03
C LEU A 168 8.60 -21.72 -0.06
N HIS A 169 9.36 -21.23 0.91
CA HIS A 169 9.87 -22.00 2.04
C HIS A 169 9.18 -21.46 3.29
N LEU A 170 8.33 -22.26 3.90
CA LEU A 170 7.50 -21.92 5.06
C LEU A 170 8.08 -22.54 6.32
#